data_1de55a606ea42e542c064831b5aac84c
#
_entry.id   1de55a606ea42e542c064831b5aac84c
#
_cell.length_a   1.000
_cell.length_b   1.000
_cell.length_c   1.000
_cell.angle_alpha   90.00
_cell.angle_beta   90.00
_cell.angle_gamma   90.00
#
_symmetry.space_group_name_H-M   'P 1'
#
loop_
_entity.id
_entity.type
_entity.pdbx_description
1 polymer ?
#
loop_
_entity_poly.entity_id
_entity_poly.type
_entity_poly.pdbx_seq_one_letter_code
_entity_poly.pdbx_strand_id
1 'polypeptide(L)'
;MRTREAQQLDEDLGVAMRAFHGTERDRFMWASIAWRVGVEAFHFALKDKLKEDSTDGTRNIRSRAAAFQAFLNARFPKKGGAA
;
A
#
# COMPACT_ATOMS: atom_id res chain seq x y z
N MET A 1 16.83 17.57 -0.61
CA MET A 1 17.14 16.62 0.45
C MET A 1 15.93 15.76 0.80
N ARG A 2 16.15 14.46 0.89
CA ARG A 2 15.04 13.59 1.18
C ARG A 2 14.87 13.38 2.66
N THR A 3 13.61 13.40 3.11
CA THR A 3 13.34 13.13 4.50
C THR A 3 13.40 11.62 4.72
N ARG A 4 13.44 11.24 5.96
CA ARG A 4 13.40 9.84 6.33
C ARG A 4 12.09 9.20 5.87
N GLU A 5 11.02 9.95 5.98
CA GLU A 5 9.73 9.45 5.54
C GLU A 5 9.69 9.19 4.05
N ALA A 6 10.23 10.10 3.26
CA ALA A 6 10.25 9.93 1.82
C ALA A 6 11.07 8.71 1.44
N GLN A 7 12.17 8.50 2.13
CA GLN A 7 13.01 7.37 1.88
C GLN A 7 12.32 6.07 2.22
N GLN A 8 11.66 6.04 3.38
CA GLN A 8 10.93 4.87 3.80
C GLN A 8 9.79 4.55 2.82
N LEU A 9 9.12 5.59 2.35
CA LEU A 9 8.03 5.40 1.40
C LEU A 9 8.54 4.83 0.08
N ASP A 10 9.67 5.32 -0.40
CA ASP A 10 10.25 4.79 -1.62
C ASP A 10 10.52 3.29 -1.50
N GLU A 11 11.07 2.89 -0.38
CA GLU A 11 11.35 1.49 -0.15
C GLU A 11 10.08 0.67 -0.09
N ASP A 12 9.09 1.17 0.64
CA ASP A 12 7.81 0.48 0.78
C ASP A 12 7.10 0.35 -0.55
N LEU A 13 7.14 1.39 -1.37
CA LEU A 13 6.52 1.32 -2.68
C LEU A 13 7.22 0.31 -3.56
N GLY A 14 8.54 0.24 -3.47
CA GLY A 14 9.29 -0.76 -4.21
C GLY A 14 8.89 -2.17 -3.82
N VAL A 15 8.74 -2.40 -2.52
CA VAL A 15 8.32 -3.71 -2.04
C VAL A 15 6.91 -4.03 -2.53
N ALA A 16 6.00 -3.07 -2.42
CA ALA A 16 4.62 -3.30 -2.82
C ALA A 16 4.52 -3.56 -4.33
N MET A 17 5.27 -2.82 -5.12
CA MET A 17 5.26 -3.00 -6.57
C MET A 17 5.69 -4.41 -6.94
N ARG A 18 6.71 -4.92 -6.27
CA ARG A 18 7.20 -6.25 -6.56
C ARG A 18 6.26 -7.32 -6.02
N ALA A 19 5.76 -7.12 -4.83
CA ALA A 19 4.91 -8.12 -4.19
C ALA A 19 3.55 -8.24 -4.87
N PHE A 20 3.00 -7.12 -5.30
CA PHE A 20 1.64 -7.10 -5.82
C PHE A 20 1.56 -6.83 -7.31
N HIS A 21 2.71 -6.74 -7.97
CA HIS A 21 2.76 -6.51 -9.43
C HIS A 21 2.00 -5.24 -9.82
N GLY A 22 2.24 -4.17 -9.08
CA GLY A 22 1.55 -2.92 -9.37
C GLY A 22 2.09 -2.22 -10.59
N THR A 23 1.28 -1.34 -11.15
CA THR A 23 1.70 -0.49 -12.26
C THR A 23 2.15 0.85 -11.70
N GLU A 24 2.65 1.71 -12.60
CA GLU A 24 3.03 3.05 -12.22
C GLU A 24 1.88 3.82 -11.58
N ARG A 25 0.71 3.59 -12.15
CA ARG A 25 -0.49 4.22 -11.65
C ARG A 25 -0.79 3.78 -10.22
N ASP A 26 -0.64 2.49 -9.97
CA ASP A 26 -0.86 1.96 -8.63
C ASP A 26 0.13 2.57 -7.65
N ARG A 27 1.37 2.70 -8.07
CA ARG A 27 2.40 3.28 -7.23
C ARG A 27 2.02 4.71 -6.82
N PHE A 28 1.54 5.47 -7.78
CA PHE A 28 1.13 6.84 -7.54
C PHE A 28 -0.01 6.91 -6.53
N MET A 29 -1.00 6.05 -6.72
CA MET A 29 -2.15 6.00 -5.82
C MET A 29 -1.75 5.59 -4.41
N TRP A 30 -0.90 4.60 -4.31
CA TRP A 30 -0.43 4.14 -3.00
C TRP A 30 0.38 5.22 -2.30
N ALA A 31 1.22 5.93 -3.05
CA ALA A 31 1.99 7.03 -2.47
C ALA A 31 1.06 8.12 -1.95
N SER A 32 0.02 8.41 -2.69
CA SER A 32 -0.95 9.41 -2.30
C SER A 32 -1.63 9.03 -0.98
N ILE A 33 -2.00 7.78 -0.86
CA ILE A 33 -2.60 7.29 0.37
C ILE A 33 -1.61 7.40 1.53
N ALA A 34 -0.37 7.02 1.27
CA ALA A 34 0.66 7.04 2.31
C ALA A 34 0.88 8.45 2.85
N TRP A 35 0.90 9.43 1.96
CA TRP A 35 1.07 10.81 2.42
C TRP A 35 -0.15 11.34 3.14
N ARG A 36 -1.32 10.84 2.79
CA ARG A 36 -2.55 11.25 3.45
C ARG A 36 -2.66 10.69 4.85
N VAL A 37 -2.33 9.41 5.02
CA VAL A 37 -2.52 8.74 6.32
C VAL A 37 -1.26 8.71 7.17
N GLY A 38 -0.12 8.99 6.55
CA GLY A 38 1.15 8.91 7.25
C GLY A 38 1.97 7.74 6.75
N VAL A 39 3.24 7.99 6.46
CA VAL A 39 4.11 6.96 5.90
C VAL A 39 4.26 5.77 6.85
N GLU A 40 4.30 6.05 8.13
CA GLU A 40 4.43 4.99 9.11
C GLU A 40 3.20 4.08 9.11
N ALA A 41 2.02 4.68 9.05
CA ALA A 41 0.79 3.90 9.00
C ALA A 41 0.73 3.04 7.75
N PHE A 42 1.18 3.61 6.63
CA PHE A 42 1.23 2.87 5.38
C PHE A 42 2.20 1.71 5.48
N HIS A 43 3.35 1.93 6.10
CA HIS A 43 4.36 0.91 6.28
C HIS A 43 3.81 -0.29 7.04
N PHE A 44 3.11 -0.04 8.14
CA PHE A 44 2.54 -1.13 8.92
C PHE A 44 1.42 -1.84 8.17
N ALA A 45 0.63 -1.09 7.42
CA ALA A 45 -0.42 -1.70 6.61
C ALA A 45 0.19 -2.63 5.56
N LEU A 46 1.26 -2.19 4.93
CA LEU A 46 1.95 -3.01 3.94
C LEU A 46 2.47 -4.30 4.57
N LYS A 47 3.07 -4.19 5.73
CA LYS A 47 3.59 -5.37 6.41
C LYS A 47 2.48 -6.33 6.78
N ASP A 48 1.37 -5.81 7.24
CA ASP A 48 0.22 -6.64 7.59
C ASP A 48 -0.31 -7.38 6.38
N LYS A 49 -0.39 -6.70 5.25
CA LYS A 49 -0.89 -7.32 4.04
C LYS A 49 0.06 -8.41 3.54
N LEU A 50 1.35 -8.14 3.60
CA LEU A 50 2.33 -9.14 3.18
C LEU A 50 2.26 -10.38 4.05
N LYS A 51 2.08 -10.18 5.34
CA LYS A 51 1.97 -11.29 6.26
C LYS A 51 0.71 -12.10 6.00
N GLU A 52 -0.38 -11.41 5.74
CA GLU A 52 -1.64 -12.05 5.46
C GLU A 52 -1.55 -12.92 4.21
N ASP A 53 -0.99 -12.36 3.14
CA ASP A 53 -0.84 -13.07 1.89
C ASP A 53 0.07 -14.29 2.04
N SER A 54 1.10 -14.13 2.83
CA SER A 54 2.03 -15.23 3.07
C SER A 54 1.35 -16.38 3.78
N THR A 55 0.50 -16.07 4.74
CA THR A 55 -0.19 -17.08 5.52
C THR A 55 -1.29 -17.76 4.72
N ASP A 56 -2.00 -16.96 3.96
CA ASP A 56 -3.12 -17.44 3.20
C ASP A 56 -2.77 -18.28 2.00
N GLY A 57 -1.59 -18.10 1.48
CA GLY A 57 -1.21 -18.77 0.25
C GLY A 57 -2.09 -18.35 -0.89
N THR A 58 -2.41 -17.10 -0.93
CA THR A 58 -3.28 -16.56 -1.96
C THR A 58 -2.85 -16.93 -3.34
N ARG A 59 -3.78 -17.38 -4.12
CA ARG A 59 -3.48 -17.81 -5.45
C ARG A 59 -3.85 -16.85 -6.51
N ASN A 60 -4.76 -15.97 -6.26
CA ASN A 60 -5.25 -15.07 -7.28
C ASN A 60 -4.28 -13.94 -7.50
N ILE A 61 -3.29 -14.19 -8.30
CA ILE A 61 -2.25 -13.24 -8.59
C ILE A 61 -2.72 -12.07 -9.41
N ARG A 62 -3.69 -12.34 -10.25
CA ARG A 62 -4.17 -11.39 -11.20
C ARG A 62 -4.58 -10.06 -10.59
N SER A 63 -5.13 -10.05 -9.41
CA SER A 63 -5.61 -8.84 -8.82
C SER A 63 -4.96 -8.52 -7.50
N ARG A 64 -3.71 -8.87 -7.34
CA ARG A 64 -3.01 -8.55 -6.10
C ARG A 64 -2.94 -7.05 -5.85
N ALA A 65 -2.66 -6.28 -6.88
CA ALA A 65 -2.60 -4.83 -6.73
C ALA A 65 -3.96 -4.26 -6.34
N ALA A 66 -5.01 -4.78 -6.96
CA ALA A 66 -6.35 -4.34 -6.62
C ALA A 66 -6.72 -4.74 -5.20
N ALA A 67 -6.29 -5.91 -4.78
CA ALA A 67 -6.54 -6.38 -3.43
C ALA A 67 -5.84 -5.50 -2.40
N PHE A 68 -4.62 -5.09 -2.70
CA PHE A 68 -3.91 -4.19 -1.80
C PHE A 68 -4.60 -2.84 -1.74
N GLN A 69 -5.05 -2.35 -2.88
CA GLN A 69 -5.77 -1.08 -2.94
C GLN A 69 -7.04 -1.15 -2.08
N ALA A 70 -7.78 -2.23 -2.21
CA ALA A 70 -8.99 -2.42 -1.43
C ALA A 70 -8.67 -2.53 0.06
N PHE A 71 -7.59 -3.21 0.38
CA PHE A 71 -7.15 -3.34 1.77
C PHE A 71 -6.85 -1.96 2.36
N LEU A 72 -6.14 -1.13 1.60
CA LEU A 72 -5.82 0.21 2.06
C LEU A 72 -7.07 1.07 2.22
N ASN A 73 -7.99 0.95 1.29
CA ASN A 73 -9.22 1.72 1.36
C ASN A 73 -10.08 1.32 2.57
N ALA A 74 -10.06 0.05 2.89
CA ALA A 74 -10.81 -0.43 4.05
C ALA A 74 -10.16 0.02 5.34
N ARG A 75 -8.83 0.01 5.36
CA ARG A 75 -8.10 0.37 6.56
C ARG A 75 -8.05 1.88 6.78
N PHE A 76 -8.03 2.63 5.69
CA PHE A 76 -7.96 4.09 5.73
C PHE A 76 -9.08 4.70 4.91
N PRO A 77 -10.30 4.65 5.41
CA PRO A 77 -11.42 5.18 4.62
C PRO A 77 -11.27 6.67 4.41
N LYS A 78 -11.79 7.13 3.30
CA LYS A 78 -11.74 8.55 2.98
C LYS A 78 -12.69 9.31 3.86
N LYS A 79 -12.14 10.24 4.60
CA LYS A 79 -12.98 10.99 5.47
C LYS A 79 -13.83 12.01 4.78
N GLY A 80 -13.26 12.66 3.81
CA GLY A 80 -13.98 13.71 3.10
C GLY A 80 -15.27 13.23 2.53
N GLY A 81 -15.28 12.02 2.08
CA GLY A 81 -16.48 11.48 1.49
C GLY A 81 -17.60 11.32 2.46
N ALA A 82 -17.27 11.23 3.71
CA ALA A 82 -18.27 11.02 4.73
C ALA A 82 -19.02 12.27 5.08
N ALA A 83 -18.45 13.36 4.77
CA ALA A 83 -19.04 14.64 5.18
C ALA A 83 -20.40 14.86 4.60
#